data_0f6f320628bcb5dc5c03460db87cc5f9
#
_entry.id   0f6f320628bcb5dc5c03460db87cc5f9
#
_cell.length_a   1.000
_cell.length_b   1.000
_cell.length_c   1.000
_cell.angle_alpha   90.00
_cell.angle_beta   90.00
_cell.angle_gamma   90.00
#
_symmetry.space_group_name_H-M   'P 1'
#
loop_
_entity.id
_entity.type
_entity.pdbx_description
1 polymer ?
#
loop_
_entity_poly.entity_id
_entity_poly.type
_entity_poly.pdbx_seq_one_letter_code
_entity_poly.pdbx_strand_id
1 'polypeptide(L)'
;VPAVRTIIDRRHEARGTLRPPRPISGALPGIEQAAEKLGHSIARRPTPYILAVIAVTVGLGFSATRLTTEFSVRDIIPRDGTVLADLKTLDAAVGGSTEVASVLVRGEVTETRTLQNLFDMTEAFADQHSRPEGVEGVMETSLALLILDWTTQEDLPGDRYDPKLERLFAEATSGLDVDPALIQKFLDALAARDPGGMKHVLVNDPEGPDTMLLQFRAFSGDRERTRGMVEDIDGLWYGDDDAITTTSQDIITLTIAEEVTEGQTRAIATTIAAALTILTIFFWITLRQPALGFIAVGPVVLVLIWVLGTMALLGIPYTIVTSIITALSIGIGVDYTIHVIHRYREEFSRLRTPETVAVRTLATTGSALLGSALTTALGFTVLTFSPLLSFEQFGITAAITIVYSLIVSILVVPPAMTVWGAYQNMRLRSMVERMWDDLDVAIEDTHRRHEQGEEAP
;
A
#
# COMPACT_ATOMS: atom_id res chain seq x y z
N VAL A 1 -28.56 -17.64 8.32
CA VAL A 1 -28.44 -17.97 9.73
C VAL A 1 -29.67 -17.51 10.55
N PRO A 2 -30.17 -16.24 10.50
CA PRO A 2 -31.33 -15.81 11.30
C PRO A 2 -32.60 -16.62 11.02
N ALA A 3 -32.91 -16.88 9.75
CA ALA A 3 -34.13 -17.63 9.36
C ALA A 3 -34.15 -19.06 9.92
N VAL A 4 -33.01 -19.78 9.87
CA VAL A 4 -32.90 -21.13 10.40
C VAL A 4 -33.07 -21.12 11.92
N ARG A 5 -32.49 -20.15 12.62
CA ARG A 5 -32.65 -19.98 14.05
C ARG A 5 -34.07 -19.66 14.43
N THR A 6 -34.75 -18.80 13.71
CA THR A 6 -36.18 -18.50 13.94
C THR A 6 -37.06 -19.74 13.81
N ILE A 7 -36.77 -20.62 12.86
CA ILE A 7 -37.52 -21.89 12.68
C ILE A 7 -37.25 -22.83 13.88
N ILE A 8 -36.01 -22.94 14.31
CA ILE A 8 -35.60 -23.75 15.45
C ILE A 8 -36.25 -23.20 16.74
N ASP A 9 -36.17 -21.90 16.95
CA ASP A 9 -36.72 -21.24 18.15
C ASP A 9 -38.25 -21.38 18.21
N ARG A 10 -38.98 -21.23 17.09
CA ARG A 10 -40.42 -21.51 17.00
C ARG A 10 -40.76 -22.97 17.35
N ARG A 11 -39.93 -23.94 16.93
CA ARG A 11 -40.13 -25.35 17.31
C ARG A 11 -39.89 -25.59 18.80
N HIS A 12 -38.92 -24.94 19.39
CA HIS A 12 -38.63 -25.03 20.83
C HIS A 12 -39.70 -24.30 21.66
N GLU A 13 -40.23 -23.19 21.17
CA GLU A 13 -41.34 -22.47 21.78
C GLU A 13 -42.62 -23.31 21.79
N ALA A 14 -42.96 -23.93 20.65
CA ALA A 14 -44.10 -24.84 20.57
C ALA A 14 -43.97 -26.10 21.47
N ARG A 15 -42.77 -26.45 21.89
CA ARG A 15 -42.50 -27.59 22.81
C ARG A 15 -42.28 -27.13 24.26
N GLY A 16 -42.41 -25.83 24.59
CA GLY A 16 -42.15 -25.28 25.92
C GLY A 16 -40.72 -25.41 26.38
N THR A 17 -39.76 -25.68 25.46
CA THR A 17 -38.34 -25.89 25.78
C THR A 17 -37.47 -24.73 25.35
N LEU A 18 -38.07 -23.58 25.06
CA LEU A 18 -37.34 -22.37 24.66
C LEU A 18 -36.50 -21.86 25.85
N ARG A 19 -35.19 -22.04 25.76
CA ARG A 19 -34.28 -21.41 26.72
C ARG A 19 -33.96 -20.00 26.22
N PRO A 20 -34.04 -18.99 27.11
CA PRO A 20 -33.64 -17.64 26.69
C PRO A 20 -32.22 -17.70 26.11
N PRO A 21 -31.97 -17.04 24.97
CA PRO A 21 -30.64 -17.03 24.37
C PRO A 21 -29.67 -16.43 25.40
N ARG A 22 -28.70 -17.26 25.82
CA ARG A 22 -27.59 -16.74 26.63
C ARG A 22 -26.72 -15.89 25.69
N PRO A 23 -26.53 -14.61 25.96
CA PRO A 23 -25.59 -13.82 25.20
C PRO A 23 -24.21 -14.46 25.30
N ILE A 24 -23.40 -14.35 24.26
CA ILE A 24 -22.00 -14.87 24.26
C ILE A 24 -21.22 -14.27 25.43
N SER A 25 -21.54 -13.03 25.84
CA SER A 25 -21.06 -12.38 27.06
C SER A 25 -21.34 -13.20 28.35
N GLY A 26 -22.42 -13.97 28.39
CA GLY A 26 -22.73 -14.87 29.50
C GLY A 26 -21.84 -16.12 29.57
N ALA A 27 -21.08 -16.44 28.52
CA ALA A 27 -20.12 -17.53 28.51
C ALA A 27 -18.76 -17.15 29.15
N LEU A 28 -18.47 -15.86 29.26
CA LEU A 28 -17.28 -15.33 29.92
C LEU A 28 -17.69 -14.34 31.02
N PRO A 29 -18.05 -14.86 32.20
CA PRO A 29 -18.47 -14.04 33.34
C PRO A 29 -17.31 -13.12 33.73
N GLY A 30 -17.55 -11.80 33.67
CA GLY A 30 -16.54 -10.76 33.94
C GLY A 30 -16.28 -9.79 32.81
N ILE A 31 -16.52 -10.14 31.54
CA ILE A 31 -16.33 -9.22 30.42
C ILE A 31 -17.32 -8.05 30.49
N GLU A 32 -18.59 -8.30 30.77
CA GLU A 32 -19.57 -7.23 30.92
C GLU A 32 -19.21 -6.31 32.07
N GLN A 33 -18.80 -6.86 33.21
CA GLN A 33 -18.37 -6.07 34.38
C GLN A 33 -17.09 -5.29 34.07
N ALA A 34 -16.15 -5.85 33.33
CA ALA A 34 -14.94 -5.15 32.90
C ALA A 34 -15.27 -4.01 31.92
N ALA A 35 -16.14 -4.26 30.95
CA ALA A 35 -16.60 -3.26 30.00
C ALA A 35 -17.38 -2.13 30.69
N GLU A 36 -18.21 -2.46 31.68
CA GLU A 36 -18.94 -1.48 32.50
C GLU A 36 -17.99 -0.63 33.36
N LYS A 37 -17.01 -1.26 34.03
CA LYS A 37 -16.00 -0.54 34.82
C LYS A 37 -15.16 0.38 33.94
N LEU A 38 -14.74 -0.12 32.79
CA LEU A 38 -14.00 0.66 31.78
C LEU A 38 -14.85 1.83 31.29
N GLY A 39 -16.11 1.58 30.96
CA GLY A 39 -17.08 2.62 30.56
C GLY A 39 -17.24 3.71 31.58
N HIS A 40 -17.39 3.35 32.86
CA HIS A 40 -17.46 4.32 33.96
C HIS A 40 -16.16 5.12 34.12
N SER A 41 -15.00 4.47 33.96
CA SER A 41 -13.71 5.15 34.07
C SER A 41 -13.51 6.14 32.91
N ILE A 42 -13.83 5.74 31.67
CA ILE A 42 -13.76 6.61 30.51
C ILE A 42 -14.75 7.78 30.60
N ALA A 43 -15.99 7.51 30.99
CA ALA A 43 -17.02 8.54 31.10
C ALA A 43 -16.70 9.59 32.19
N ARG A 44 -16.13 9.16 33.33
CA ARG A 44 -15.76 10.08 34.43
C ARG A 44 -14.48 10.86 34.17
N ARG A 45 -13.51 10.28 33.51
CA ARG A 45 -12.19 10.89 33.25
C ARG A 45 -11.74 10.60 31.82
N PRO A 46 -12.31 11.26 30.81
CA PRO A 46 -11.95 11.02 29.41
C PRO A 46 -10.52 11.47 29.04
N THR A 47 -10.04 12.54 29.75
CA THR A 47 -8.76 13.19 29.44
C THR A 47 -7.54 12.23 29.44
N PRO A 48 -7.32 11.37 30.51
CA PRO A 48 -6.16 10.48 30.49
C PRO A 48 -6.21 9.45 29.37
N TYR A 49 -7.40 8.99 28.96
CA TYR A 49 -7.53 8.06 27.83
C TYR A 49 -7.21 8.74 26.50
N ILE A 50 -7.68 9.96 26.29
CA ILE A 50 -7.37 10.76 25.10
C ILE A 50 -5.86 11.06 25.05
N LEU A 51 -5.25 11.45 26.17
CA LEU A 51 -3.80 11.69 26.24
C LEU A 51 -2.99 10.42 25.97
N ALA A 52 -3.42 9.27 26.48
CA ALA A 52 -2.78 7.99 26.21
C ALA A 52 -2.87 7.63 24.71
N VAL A 53 -4.03 7.80 24.08
CA VAL A 53 -4.22 7.59 22.63
C VAL A 53 -3.32 8.53 21.84
N ILE A 54 -3.25 9.82 22.19
CA ILE A 54 -2.38 10.78 21.52
C ILE A 54 -0.90 10.37 21.67
N ALA A 55 -0.47 10.02 22.90
CA ALA A 55 0.92 9.60 23.13
C ALA A 55 1.31 8.36 22.32
N VAL A 56 0.45 7.35 22.28
CA VAL A 56 0.64 6.16 21.45
C VAL A 56 0.65 6.53 19.98
N THR A 57 -0.25 7.40 19.52
CA THR A 57 -0.31 7.84 18.13
C THR A 57 0.94 8.60 17.71
N VAL A 58 1.47 9.47 18.55
CA VAL A 58 2.71 10.20 18.28
C VAL A 58 3.91 9.23 18.23
N GLY A 59 4.01 8.31 19.19
CA GLY A 59 5.08 7.33 19.24
C GLY A 59 5.08 6.38 18.02
N LEU A 60 3.92 5.81 17.71
CA LEU A 60 3.78 4.92 16.56
C LEU A 60 3.82 5.69 15.23
N GLY A 61 3.30 6.93 15.18
CA GLY A 61 3.43 7.79 14.01
C GLY A 61 4.89 8.10 13.69
N PHE A 62 5.71 8.38 14.70
CA PHE A 62 7.16 8.55 14.51
C PHE A 62 7.82 7.24 14.05
N SER A 63 7.41 6.09 14.57
CA SER A 63 7.90 4.80 14.07
C SER A 63 7.50 4.54 12.63
N ALA A 64 6.28 4.90 12.24
CA ALA A 64 5.78 4.72 10.88
C ALA A 64 6.62 5.45 9.81
N THR A 65 7.29 6.57 10.17
CA THR A 65 8.19 7.28 9.23
C THR A 65 9.46 6.49 8.88
N ARG A 66 9.74 5.42 9.63
CA ARG A 66 10.89 4.52 9.40
C ARG A 66 10.49 3.22 8.69
N LEU A 67 9.25 3.13 8.26
CA LEU A 67 8.76 1.95 7.56
C LEU A 67 9.44 1.85 6.19
N THR A 68 10.10 0.73 5.95
CA THR A 68 10.75 0.42 4.67
C THR A 68 9.74 -0.23 3.73
N THR A 69 9.80 0.15 2.46
CA THR A 69 9.06 -0.56 1.41
C THR A 69 10.00 -1.54 0.75
N GLU A 70 9.61 -2.79 0.69
CA GLU A 70 10.41 -3.84 0.09
C GLU A 70 9.53 -4.68 -0.84
N PHE A 71 10.10 -5.06 -1.96
CA PHE A 71 9.56 -6.08 -2.82
C PHE A 71 10.65 -7.11 -3.08
N SER A 72 10.37 -8.35 -2.73
CA SER A 72 11.28 -9.46 -3.02
C SER A 72 10.50 -10.67 -3.46
N VAL A 73 10.88 -11.23 -4.59
CA VAL A 73 10.34 -12.51 -5.06
C VAL A 73 10.67 -13.63 -4.06
N ARG A 74 11.74 -13.47 -3.27
CA ARG A 74 12.14 -14.42 -2.20
C ARG A 74 11.08 -14.55 -1.11
N ASP A 75 10.23 -13.53 -0.89
CA ASP A 75 9.16 -13.54 0.13
C ASP A 75 8.02 -14.50 -0.21
N ILE A 76 7.96 -14.95 -1.47
CA ILE A 76 6.98 -15.91 -1.98
C ILE A 76 7.54 -17.34 -1.95
N ILE A 77 8.84 -17.52 -1.64
CA ILE A 77 9.47 -18.83 -1.56
C ILE A 77 9.28 -19.41 -0.14
N PRO A 78 8.85 -20.68 0.00
CA PRO A 78 8.71 -21.32 1.31
C PRO A 78 10.04 -21.37 2.07
N ARG A 79 10.05 -20.94 3.34
CA ARG A 79 11.24 -20.94 4.20
C ARG A 79 11.81 -22.32 4.46
N ASP A 80 10.94 -23.33 4.50
CA ASP A 80 11.30 -24.72 4.78
C ASP A 80 11.79 -25.47 3.54
N GLY A 81 11.85 -24.80 2.38
CA GLY A 81 12.29 -25.38 1.12
C GLY A 81 13.81 -25.39 0.98
N THR A 82 14.36 -26.42 0.30
CA THR A 82 15.78 -26.51 -0.04
C THR A 82 16.22 -25.35 -0.94
N VAL A 83 15.32 -24.83 -1.76
CA VAL A 83 15.57 -23.72 -2.74
C VAL A 83 16.15 -22.49 -2.05
N LEU A 84 15.60 -22.05 -0.89
CA LEU A 84 16.11 -20.86 -0.20
C LEU A 84 17.49 -21.12 0.44
N ALA A 85 17.73 -22.32 0.93
CA ALA A 85 19.03 -22.72 1.46
C ALA A 85 20.08 -22.84 0.36
N ASP A 86 19.68 -23.39 -0.78
CA ASP A 86 20.56 -23.54 -1.95
C ASP A 86 20.92 -22.16 -2.54
N LEU A 87 19.96 -21.23 -2.65
CA LEU A 87 20.20 -19.85 -3.06
C LEU A 87 21.18 -19.14 -2.13
N LYS A 88 20.99 -19.24 -0.79
CA LYS A 88 21.93 -18.65 0.18
C LYS A 88 23.33 -19.25 0.08
N THR A 89 23.43 -20.54 -0.20
CA THR A 89 24.70 -21.21 -0.37
C THR A 89 25.38 -20.76 -1.66
N LEU A 90 24.60 -20.59 -2.71
CA LEU A 90 25.09 -20.07 -4.00
C LEU A 90 25.60 -18.62 -3.84
N ASP A 91 24.80 -17.73 -3.23
CA ASP A 91 25.17 -16.35 -2.97
C ASP A 91 26.49 -16.25 -2.15
N ALA A 92 26.64 -17.12 -1.13
CA ALA A 92 27.85 -17.16 -0.30
C ALA A 92 29.07 -17.74 -1.05
N ALA A 93 28.86 -18.67 -1.98
CA ALA A 93 29.94 -19.31 -2.74
C ALA A 93 30.48 -18.43 -3.86
N VAL A 94 29.61 -17.59 -4.45
CA VAL A 94 29.96 -16.72 -5.59
C VAL A 94 30.54 -15.36 -5.13
N GLY A 95 30.50 -15.07 -3.81
CA GLY A 95 31.18 -13.87 -3.25
C GLY A 95 30.40 -12.56 -3.42
N GLY A 96 29.12 -12.63 -3.66
CA GLY A 96 28.19 -11.52 -3.89
C GLY A 96 27.22 -11.93 -4.99
N SER A 97 25.93 -11.61 -4.83
CA SER A 97 24.99 -11.90 -5.90
C SER A 97 25.19 -10.88 -7.03
N THR A 98 25.58 -11.40 -8.20
CA THR A 98 25.51 -10.64 -9.44
C THR A 98 24.34 -11.15 -10.26
N GLU A 99 23.72 -10.26 -11.01
CA GLU A 99 22.64 -10.56 -11.93
C GLU A 99 22.98 -10.13 -13.35
N VAL A 100 22.30 -10.70 -14.31
CA VAL A 100 22.38 -10.24 -15.70
C VAL A 100 21.45 -9.04 -15.84
N ALA A 101 22.03 -7.88 -16.13
CA ALA A 101 21.32 -6.69 -16.53
C ALA A 101 21.33 -6.56 -18.06
N SER A 102 20.30 -5.97 -18.60
CA SER A 102 20.12 -5.77 -20.03
C SER A 102 19.78 -4.32 -20.33
N VAL A 103 20.36 -3.78 -21.39
CA VAL A 103 19.97 -2.52 -22.00
C VAL A 103 19.31 -2.81 -23.32
N LEU A 104 18.07 -2.37 -23.48
CA LEU A 104 17.35 -2.38 -24.74
C LEU A 104 17.51 -1.01 -25.40
N VAL A 105 18.04 -0.98 -26.58
CA VAL A 105 18.21 0.22 -27.40
C VAL A 105 17.24 0.15 -28.57
N ARG A 106 16.43 1.18 -28.75
CA ARG A 106 15.53 1.33 -29.90
C ARG A 106 16.03 2.46 -30.79
N GLY A 107 16.30 2.16 -32.06
CA GLY A 107 16.79 3.14 -33.01
C GLY A 107 17.20 2.48 -34.30
N GLU A 108 17.36 3.29 -35.34
CA GLU A 108 17.85 2.81 -36.63
C GLU A 108 19.32 2.37 -36.53
N VAL A 109 19.59 1.09 -36.64
CA VAL A 109 20.95 0.54 -36.51
C VAL A 109 21.90 1.06 -37.60
N THR A 110 21.36 1.53 -38.74
CA THR A 110 22.09 2.12 -39.84
C THR A 110 22.44 3.61 -39.63
N GLU A 111 21.98 4.22 -38.54
CA GLU A 111 22.24 5.61 -38.23
C GLU A 111 23.60 5.79 -37.55
N THR A 112 24.38 6.78 -37.98
CA THR A 112 25.73 7.05 -37.47
C THR A 112 25.73 7.20 -35.94
N ARG A 113 24.78 7.95 -35.40
CA ARG A 113 24.70 8.22 -33.95
C ARG A 113 24.40 6.95 -33.14
N THR A 114 23.47 6.14 -33.60
CA THR A 114 23.13 4.86 -32.94
C THR A 114 24.31 3.94 -32.86
N LEU A 115 25.04 3.76 -33.99
CA LEU A 115 26.25 2.94 -33.96
C LEU A 115 27.35 3.52 -33.08
N GLN A 116 27.60 4.83 -33.14
CA GLN A 116 28.59 5.48 -32.27
C GLN A 116 28.26 5.23 -30.79
N ASN A 117 27.04 5.51 -30.37
CA ASN A 117 26.62 5.26 -28.99
C ASN A 117 26.82 3.80 -28.56
N LEU A 118 26.54 2.83 -29.42
CA LEU A 118 26.75 1.41 -29.11
C LEU A 118 28.23 1.08 -28.90
N PHE A 119 29.12 1.65 -29.71
CA PHE A 119 30.56 1.46 -29.54
C PHE A 119 31.08 2.20 -28.32
N ASP A 120 30.69 3.46 -28.11
CA ASP A 120 31.09 4.28 -26.96
C ASP A 120 30.64 3.63 -25.62
N MET A 121 29.41 3.11 -25.55
CA MET A 121 28.95 2.33 -24.40
C MET A 121 29.79 1.06 -24.19
N THR A 122 30.08 0.32 -25.27
CA THR A 122 30.89 -0.89 -25.14
C THR A 122 32.31 -0.59 -24.68
N GLU A 123 32.90 0.51 -25.11
CA GLU A 123 34.23 0.99 -24.68
C GLU A 123 34.18 1.47 -23.22
N ALA A 124 33.14 2.25 -22.81
CA ALA A 124 32.95 2.71 -21.45
C ALA A 124 32.86 1.55 -20.44
N PHE A 125 32.20 0.46 -20.81
CA PHE A 125 32.14 -0.74 -19.97
C PHE A 125 33.49 -1.49 -19.89
N ALA A 126 34.32 -1.39 -20.89
CA ALA A 126 35.65 -2.02 -20.91
C ALA A 126 36.68 -1.26 -20.06
N ASP A 127 36.59 0.09 -19.99
CA ASP A 127 37.48 0.92 -19.21
C ASP A 127 37.03 1.04 -17.74
N GLN A 128 37.94 0.75 -16.80
CA GLN A 128 37.69 0.79 -15.36
C GLN A 128 37.30 2.18 -14.83
N HIS A 129 37.69 3.27 -15.50
CA HIS A 129 37.47 4.63 -15.04
C HIS A 129 36.12 5.22 -15.50
N SER A 130 35.62 4.76 -16.64
CA SER A 130 34.36 5.19 -17.22
C SER A 130 33.23 4.18 -17.05
N ARG A 131 33.53 3.02 -16.47
CA ARG A 131 32.51 1.98 -16.20
C ARG A 131 31.46 2.48 -15.22
N PRO A 132 30.16 2.32 -15.52
CA PRO A 132 29.08 2.68 -14.61
C PRO A 132 29.21 2.02 -13.23
N GLU A 133 28.85 2.76 -12.18
CA GLU A 133 28.88 2.22 -10.82
C GLU A 133 27.87 1.07 -10.70
N GLY A 134 28.28 -0.04 -10.10
CA GLY A 134 27.39 -1.22 -9.96
C GLY A 134 27.51 -2.25 -11.07
N VAL A 135 28.28 -1.97 -12.12
CA VAL A 135 28.59 -2.96 -13.19
C VAL A 135 29.77 -3.82 -12.79
N GLU A 136 29.62 -5.14 -12.90
CA GLU A 136 30.70 -6.13 -12.71
C GLU A 136 31.29 -6.56 -14.06
N GLY A 137 32.58 -6.29 -14.26
CA GLY A 137 33.27 -6.73 -15.47
C GLY A 137 32.97 -5.88 -16.70
N VAL A 138 33.07 -6.51 -17.85
CA VAL A 138 32.86 -5.90 -19.18
C VAL A 138 31.47 -6.27 -19.71
N MET A 139 31.06 -5.62 -20.78
CA MET A 139 29.85 -6.04 -21.50
C MET A 139 30.00 -7.46 -22.04
N GLU A 140 29.02 -8.31 -21.82
CA GLU A 140 29.05 -9.72 -22.22
C GLU A 140 28.47 -9.92 -23.62
N THR A 141 27.47 -9.10 -23.98
CA THR A 141 26.76 -9.23 -25.25
C THR A 141 26.36 -7.85 -25.76
N SER A 142 26.71 -7.53 -26.99
CA SER A 142 26.21 -6.36 -27.73
C SER A 142 26.42 -6.54 -29.22
N LEU A 143 25.71 -5.75 -30.04
CA LEU A 143 25.96 -5.70 -31.47
C LEU A 143 27.36 -5.18 -31.76
N ALA A 144 27.86 -4.20 -31.00
CA ALA A 144 29.24 -3.69 -31.20
C ALA A 144 30.28 -4.78 -30.92
N LEU A 145 30.13 -5.60 -29.86
CA LEU A 145 31.01 -6.74 -29.60
C LEU A 145 30.94 -7.78 -30.71
N LEU A 146 29.74 -8.07 -31.21
CA LEU A 146 29.60 -9.02 -32.33
C LEU A 146 30.27 -8.48 -33.58
N ILE A 147 30.18 -7.20 -33.88
CA ILE A 147 30.89 -6.56 -35.01
C ILE A 147 32.40 -6.67 -34.82
N LEU A 148 32.92 -6.33 -33.63
CA LEU A 148 34.34 -6.42 -33.29
C LEU A 148 34.87 -7.85 -33.41
N ASP A 149 34.14 -8.86 -32.94
CA ASP A 149 34.51 -10.28 -32.97
C ASP A 149 34.73 -10.79 -34.43
N TRP A 150 33.99 -10.24 -35.41
CA TRP A 150 34.09 -10.62 -36.80
C TRP A 150 34.96 -9.69 -37.66
N THR A 151 35.28 -8.48 -37.18
CA THR A 151 36.05 -7.48 -37.95
C THR A 151 37.44 -7.21 -37.41
N THR A 152 37.79 -7.67 -36.18
CA THR A 152 39.08 -7.45 -35.55
C THR A 152 39.85 -8.78 -35.47
N GLN A 153 41.06 -8.81 -35.98
CA GLN A 153 41.91 -10.00 -35.88
C GLN A 153 42.65 -9.99 -34.53
N GLU A 154 42.43 -11.02 -33.72
CA GLU A 154 43.05 -11.15 -32.39
C GLU A 154 44.18 -12.20 -32.35
N ASP A 155 44.38 -12.97 -33.39
CA ASP A 155 45.35 -14.08 -33.46
C ASP A 155 45.21 -15.12 -32.32
N LEU A 156 44.01 -15.29 -31.80
CA LEU A 156 43.70 -16.20 -30.70
C LEU A 156 42.98 -17.47 -31.17
N PRO A 157 43.13 -18.62 -30.49
CA PRO A 157 42.35 -19.80 -30.81
C PRO A 157 40.85 -19.53 -30.66
N GLY A 158 40.09 -19.67 -31.75
CA GLY A 158 38.65 -19.41 -31.79
C GLY A 158 38.24 -18.05 -32.34
N ASP A 159 39.22 -17.26 -32.81
CA ASP A 159 39.03 -16.02 -33.54
C ASP A 159 38.04 -16.21 -34.70
N ARG A 160 36.99 -15.39 -34.78
CA ARG A 160 35.95 -15.43 -35.81
C ARG A 160 36.21 -14.48 -36.95
N TYR A 161 37.34 -13.79 -36.94
CA TYR A 161 37.72 -12.79 -37.91
C TYR A 161 37.47 -13.20 -39.37
N ASP A 162 36.76 -12.35 -40.13
CA ASP A 162 36.54 -12.51 -41.58
C ASP A 162 36.98 -11.23 -42.31
N PRO A 163 38.06 -11.29 -43.10
CA PRO A 163 38.58 -10.12 -43.81
C PRO A 163 37.61 -9.51 -44.83
N LYS A 164 36.53 -10.21 -45.19
CA LYS A 164 35.48 -9.64 -46.04
C LYS A 164 34.53 -8.77 -45.24
N LEU A 165 34.18 -9.19 -44.04
CA LEU A 165 33.35 -8.41 -43.14
C LEU A 165 34.10 -7.17 -42.67
N GLU A 166 35.38 -7.28 -42.32
CA GLU A 166 36.22 -6.13 -41.99
C GLU A 166 36.18 -5.07 -43.08
N ARG A 167 36.42 -5.48 -44.37
CA ARG A 167 36.41 -4.53 -45.48
C ARG A 167 35.06 -3.88 -45.70
N LEU A 168 33.99 -4.64 -45.63
CA LEU A 168 32.63 -4.09 -45.77
C LEU A 168 32.33 -3.08 -44.66
N PHE A 169 32.72 -3.37 -43.41
CA PHE A 169 32.54 -2.46 -42.31
C PHE A 169 33.40 -1.20 -42.45
N ALA A 170 34.68 -1.37 -42.78
CA ALA A 170 35.59 -0.25 -43.00
C ALA A 170 35.14 0.66 -44.18
N GLU A 171 34.60 0.08 -45.26
CA GLU A 171 34.02 0.84 -46.37
C GLU A 171 32.79 1.65 -45.92
N ALA A 172 31.89 1.02 -45.14
CA ALA A 172 30.68 1.65 -44.64
C ALA A 172 30.93 2.79 -43.63
N THR A 173 32.04 2.72 -42.89
CA THR A 173 32.43 3.67 -41.84
C THR A 173 33.58 4.61 -42.28
N SER A 174 33.99 4.61 -43.52
CA SER A 174 35.13 5.41 -44.01
C SER A 174 34.86 6.91 -44.16
N GLY A 175 33.59 7.36 -44.08
CA GLY A 175 33.14 8.75 -44.16
C GLY A 175 33.05 9.44 -42.80
N LEU A 176 32.62 10.73 -42.82
CA LEU A 176 32.23 11.45 -41.59
C LEU A 176 30.94 10.86 -41.01
N ASP A 177 30.06 10.41 -41.87
CA ASP A 177 28.82 9.71 -41.54
C ASP A 177 28.88 8.29 -42.10
N VAL A 178 28.23 7.39 -41.43
CA VAL A 178 28.08 5.99 -41.85
C VAL A 178 27.16 5.94 -43.07
N ASP A 179 27.51 5.15 -44.09
CA ASP A 179 26.64 4.90 -45.25
C ASP A 179 25.57 3.83 -44.88
N PRO A 180 24.27 4.23 -44.76
CA PRO A 180 23.23 3.29 -44.33
C PRO A 180 23.08 2.09 -45.25
N ALA A 181 23.28 2.22 -46.56
CA ALA A 181 23.15 1.11 -47.51
C ALA A 181 24.29 0.11 -47.37
N LEU A 182 25.51 0.61 -47.11
CA LEU A 182 26.69 -0.27 -46.89
C LEU A 182 26.63 -0.97 -45.52
N ILE A 183 26.16 -0.27 -44.48
CA ILE A 183 25.94 -0.89 -43.16
C ILE A 183 24.87 -1.97 -43.26
N GLN A 184 23.74 -1.74 -43.93
CA GLN A 184 22.72 -2.77 -44.11
C GLN A 184 23.29 -4.00 -44.80
N LYS A 185 24.09 -3.80 -45.87
CA LYS A 185 24.76 -4.88 -46.58
C LYS A 185 25.77 -5.63 -45.67
N PHE A 186 26.49 -4.93 -44.82
CA PHE A 186 27.36 -5.53 -43.82
C PHE A 186 26.57 -6.38 -42.82
N LEU A 187 25.50 -5.85 -42.24
CA LEU A 187 24.63 -6.55 -41.29
C LEU A 187 24.01 -7.81 -41.91
N ASP A 188 23.55 -7.74 -43.17
CA ASP A 188 23.03 -8.90 -43.89
C ASP A 188 24.13 -9.98 -44.09
N ALA A 189 25.36 -9.56 -44.40
CA ALA A 189 26.50 -10.47 -44.54
C ALA A 189 26.90 -11.08 -43.17
N LEU A 190 26.87 -10.29 -42.09
CA LEU A 190 27.12 -10.75 -40.73
C LEU A 190 26.04 -11.73 -40.27
N ALA A 191 24.75 -11.43 -40.52
CA ALA A 191 23.64 -12.31 -40.24
C ALA A 191 23.69 -13.64 -40.99
N ALA A 192 24.24 -13.64 -42.22
CA ALA A 192 24.46 -14.86 -42.97
C ALA A 192 25.61 -15.71 -42.39
N ARG A 193 26.60 -15.09 -41.77
CA ARG A 193 27.75 -15.76 -41.12
C ARG A 193 27.43 -16.27 -39.72
N ASP A 194 26.75 -15.45 -38.90
CA ASP A 194 26.34 -15.77 -37.54
C ASP A 194 24.86 -15.43 -37.30
N PRO A 195 23.94 -16.23 -37.83
CA PRO A 195 22.52 -16.00 -37.66
C PRO A 195 22.06 -16.14 -36.19
N GLY A 196 22.79 -16.89 -35.36
CA GLY A 196 22.52 -17.05 -33.93
C GLY A 196 22.88 -15.79 -33.14
N GLY A 197 24.11 -15.31 -33.34
CA GLY A 197 24.60 -14.08 -32.70
C GLY A 197 23.74 -12.89 -33.08
N MET A 198 23.45 -12.69 -34.37
CA MET A 198 22.60 -11.57 -34.82
C MET A 198 21.21 -11.58 -34.22
N LYS A 199 20.53 -12.73 -34.22
CA LYS A 199 19.18 -12.82 -33.59
C LYS A 199 19.19 -12.57 -32.11
N HIS A 200 20.32 -12.73 -31.45
CA HIS A 200 20.44 -12.49 -30.01
C HIS A 200 20.61 -11.00 -29.67
N VAL A 201 21.26 -10.24 -30.55
CA VAL A 201 21.61 -8.84 -30.31
C VAL A 201 20.79 -7.83 -31.08
N LEU A 202 20.13 -8.23 -32.19
CA LEU A 202 19.39 -7.33 -33.06
C LEU A 202 18.07 -7.95 -33.52
N VAL A 203 17.00 -7.20 -33.32
CA VAL A 203 15.67 -7.48 -33.88
C VAL A 203 15.31 -6.33 -34.81
N ASN A 204 15.25 -6.63 -36.10
CA ASN A 204 14.79 -5.68 -37.11
C ASN A 204 13.28 -5.68 -37.15
N ASP A 205 12.67 -4.51 -36.94
CA ASP A 205 11.22 -4.32 -37.04
C ASP A 205 10.90 -3.67 -38.41
N PRO A 206 10.17 -4.35 -39.31
CA PRO A 206 9.83 -3.78 -40.62
C PRO A 206 8.89 -2.56 -40.55
N GLU A 207 8.20 -2.37 -39.44
CA GLU A 207 7.20 -1.30 -39.23
C GLU A 207 7.63 -0.29 -38.14
N GLY A 208 8.78 -0.50 -37.47
CA GLY A 208 9.27 0.33 -36.37
C GLY A 208 10.80 0.39 -36.32
N PRO A 209 11.34 1.07 -35.28
CA PRO A 209 12.79 1.13 -35.11
C PRO A 209 13.35 -0.24 -34.71
N ASP A 210 14.59 -0.49 -35.13
CA ASP A 210 15.33 -1.67 -34.71
C ASP A 210 15.48 -1.73 -33.20
N THR A 211 15.51 -2.94 -32.63
CA THR A 211 15.77 -3.14 -31.19
C THR A 211 17.07 -3.91 -31.03
N MET A 212 18.00 -3.31 -30.29
CA MET A 212 19.31 -3.90 -29.97
C MET A 212 19.37 -4.27 -28.49
N LEU A 213 19.97 -5.43 -28.20
CA LEU A 213 20.16 -5.94 -26.85
C LEU A 213 21.63 -5.85 -26.45
N LEU A 214 21.89 -5.23 -25.32
CA LEU A 214 23.19 -5.26 -24.65
C LEU A 214 23.02 -5.96 -23.30
N GLN A 215 23.95 -6.83 -22.92
CA GLN A 215 23.91 -7.56 -21.64
C GLN A 215 25.24 -7.46 -20.91
N PHE A 216 25.15 -7.34 -19.60
CA PHE A 216 26.29 -7.25 -18.70
C PHE A 216 25.94 -7.80 -17.33
N ARG A 217 26.93 -7.97 -16.46
CA ARG A 217 26.70 -8.32 -15.05
C ARG A 217 26.64 -7.08 -14.20
N ALA A 218 25.66 -7.05 -13.30
CA ALA A 218 25.48 -6.01 -12.30
C ALA A 218 25.54 -6.60 -10.89
N PHE A 219 26.05 -5.84 -9.93
CA PHE A 219 25.98 -6.20 -8.52
C PHE A 219 24.53 -6.05 -8.05
N SER A 220 24.00 -7.06 -7.38
CA SER A 220 22.63 -7.08 -6.91
C SER A 220 22.52 -6.77 -5.41
N GLY A 221 21.33 -6.29 -4.96
CA GLY A 221 20.97 -6.16 -3.57
C GLY A 221 21.13 -4.77 -2.94
N ASP A 222 21.70 -3.79 -3.66
CA ASP A 222 21.85 -2.42 -3.18
C ASP A 222 21.05 -1.44 -4.04
N ARG A 223 19.99 -0.85 -3.48
CA ARG A 223 19.07 0.05 -4.21
C ARG A 223 19.73 1.33 -4.69
N GLU A 224 20.60 1.92 -3.88
CA GLU A 224 21.25 3.19 -4.22
C GLU A 224 22.23 2.97 -5.37
N ARG A 225 22.98 1.87 -5.30
CA ARG A 225 23.88 1.46 -6.39
C ARG A 225 23.13 1.11 -7.67
N THR A 226 22.00 0.38 -7.57
CA THR A 226 21.16 0.06 -8.74
C THR A 226 20.62 1.32 -9.41
N ARG A 227 20.19 2.32 -8.65
CA ARG A 227 19.73 3.60 -9.18
C ARG A 227 20.88 4.37 -9.85
N GLY A 228 22.03 4.49 -9.18
CA GLY A 228 23.21 5.13 -9.74
C GLY A 228 23.67 4.48 -11.03
N MET A 229 23.63 3.14 -11.09
CA MET A 229 23.94 2.39 -12.30
C MET A 229 23.05 2.76 -13.48
N VAL A 230 21.72 2.87 -13.25
CA VAL A 230 20.79 3.27 -14.31
C VAL A 230 21.07 4.70 -14.78
N GLU A 231 21.27 5.64 -13.85
CA GLU A 231 21.58 7.04 -14.18
C GLU A 231 22.90 7.16 -14.96
N ASP A 232 23.92 6.40 -14.57
CA ASP A 232 25.21 6.38 -15.28
C ASP A 232 25.08 5.80 -16.70
N ILE A 233 24.31 4.71 -16.86
CA ILE A 233 24.09 4.08 -18.18
C ILE A 233 23.29 5.01 -19.08
N ASP A 234 22.22 5.62 -18.57
CA ASP A 234 21.41 6.58 -19.32
C ASP A 234 22.27 7.80 -19.74
N GLY A 235 23.22 8.21 -18.89
CA GLY A 235 24.18 9.27 -19.18
C GLY A 235 25.22 8.95 -20.29
N LEU A 236 25.42 7.67 -20.59
CA LEU A 236 26.29 7.24 -21.72
C LEU A 236 25.61 7.33 -23.08
N TRP A 237 24.29 7.49 -23.10
CA TRP A 237 23.53 7.57 -24.36
C TRP A 237 23.33 9.02 -24.79
N TYR A 238 23.79 9.37 -25.99
CA TYR A 238 23.63 10.70 -26.56
C TYR A 238 22.46 10.72 -27.55
N GLY A 239 21.34 11.32 -27.18
CA GLY A 239 20.18 11.45 -28.09
C GLY A 239 18.87 11.50 -27.36
N ASP A 240 17.91 10.71 -27.83
CA ASP A 240 16.58 10.62 -27.22
C ASP A 240 16.64 9.68 -26.02
N ASP A 241 16.25 10.15 -24.83
CA ASP A 241 16.27 9.38 -23.61
C ASP A 241 15.30 8.17 -23.67
N ASP A 242 14.24 8.27 -24.48
CA ASP A 242 13.29 7.18 -24.69
C ASP A 242 13.84 6.03 -25.57
N ALA A 243 15.00 6.23 -26.21
CA ALA A 243 15.62 5.23 -27.06
C ALA A 243 16.29 4.10 -26.28
N ILE A 244 16.57 4.30 -24.98
CA ILE A 244 17.27 3.33 -24.13
C ILE A 244 16.42 2.93 -22.94
N THR A 245 16.48 1.66 -22.58
CA THR A 245 15.78 1.13 -21.40
C THR A 245 16.67 0.11 -20.72
N THR A 246 17.18 0.45 -19.55
CA THR A 246 17.96 -0.47 -18.71
C THR A 246 17.02 -1.31 -17.85
N THR A 247 17.23 -2.61 -17.80
CA THR A 247 16.39 -3.55 -17.04
C THR A 247 17.21 -4.67 -16.40
N SER A 248 16.83 -5.04 -15.19
CA SER A 248 17.33 -6.20 -14.46
C SER A 248 16.30 -6.62 -13.43
N GLN A 249 16.54 -7.73 -12.72
CA GLN A 249 15.65 -8.14 -11.64
C GLN A 249 15.59 -7.09 -10.52
N ASP A 250 16.73 -6.50 -10.16
CA ASP A 250 16.80 -5.48 -9.11
C ASP A 250 16.18 -4.15 -9.55
N ILE A 251 16.34 -3.74 -10.82
CA ILE A 251 15.68 -2.56 -11.40
C ILE A 251 14.16 -2.74 -11.38
N ILE A 252 13.66 -3.89 -11.82
CA ILE A 252 12.22 -4.21 -11.76
C ILE A 252 11.74 -4.16 -10.31
N THR A 253 12.50 -4.74 -9.39
CA THR A 253 12.19 -4.75 -7.95
C THR A 253 12.15 -3.32 -7.37
N LEU A 254 13.10 -2.48 -7.73
CA LEU A 254 13.18 -1.07 -7.33
C LEU A 254 11.98 -0.29 -7.87
N THR A 255 11.72 -0.38 -9.16
CA THR A 255 10.59 0.30 -9.82
C THR A 255 9.24 -0.09 -9.20
N ILE A 256 9.03 -1.39 -8.98
CA ILE A 256 7.79 -1.87 -8.30
C ILE A 256 7.70 -1.31 -6.88
N ALA A 257 8.80 -1.27 -6.12
CA ALA A 257 8.78 -0.74 -4.77
C ALA A 257 8.46 0.76 -4.73
N GLU A 258 8.97 1.54 -5.67
CA GLU A 258 8.71 2.97 -5.82
C GLU A 258 7.25 3.22 -6.22
N GLU A 259 6.75 2.55 -7.24
CA GLU A 259 5.36 2.64 -7.72
C GLU A 259 4.35 2.22 -6.65
N VAL A 260 4.65 1.14 -5.90
CA VAL A 260 3.82 0.71 -4.77
C VAL A 260 3.78 1.79 -3.69
N THR A 261 4.90 2.43 -3.38
CA THR A 261 4.97 3.45 -2.33
C THR A 261 4.17 4.70 -2.71
N GLU A 262 4.34 5.20 -3.92
CA GLU A 262 3.62 6.38 -4.41
C GLU A 262 2.13 6.09 -4.63
N GLY A 263 1.82 5.00 -5.30
CA GLY A 263 0.45 4.56 -5.56
C GLY A 263 -0.32 4.30 -4.26
N GLN A 264 0.34 3.75 -3.24
CA GLN A 264 -0.27 3.45 -1.95
C GLN A 264 -0.62 4.72 -1.16
N THR A 265 0.26 5.71 -1.13
CA THR A 265 -0.04 6.98 -0.46
C THR A 265 -1.27 7.64 -1.07
N ARG A 266 -1.37 7.64 -2.39
CA ARG A 266 -2.54 8.13 -3.13
C ARG A 266 -3.79 7.29 -2.84
N ALA A 267 -3.66 5.96 -2.83
CA ALA A 267 -4.75 5.02 -2.54
C ALA A 267 -5.29 5.18 -1.11
N ILE A 268 -4.43 5.32 -0.10
CA ILE A 268 -4.83 5.58 1.29
C ILE A 268 -5.60 6.90 1.38
N ALA A 269 -5.07 7.99 0.82
CA ALA A 269 -5.70 9.30 0.85
C ALA A 269 -7.08 9.28 0.17
N THR A 270 -7.18 8.67 -1.01
CA THR A 270 -8.46 8.55 -1.74
C THR A 270 -9.46 7.67 -1.01
N THR A 271 -9.03 6.56 -0.40
CA THR A 271 -9.91 5.66 0.36
C THR A 271 -10.44 6.34 1.62
N ILE A 272 -9.59 7.07 2.37
CA ILE A 272 -10.03 7.85 3.54
C ILE A 272 -11.01 8.95 3.11
N ALA A 273 -10.72 9.69 2.04
CA ALA A 273 -11.60 10.72 1.51
C ALA A 273 -12.95 10.14 1.05
N ALA A 274 -12.94 9.00 0.36
CA ALA A 274 -14.14 8.30 -0.04
C ALA A 274 -14.95 7.80 1.16
N ALA A 275 -14.31 7.18 2.15
CA ALA A 275 -14.96 6.74 3.38
C ALA A 275 -15.59 7.92 4.14
N LEU A 276 -14.86 9.02 4.28
CA LEU A 276 -15.37 10.24 4.91
C LEU A 276 -16.59 10.80 4.15
N THR A 277 -16.52 10.86 2.83
CA THR A 277 -17.59 11.37 1.98
C THR A 277 -18.83 10.48 2.10
N ILE A 278 -18.68 9.16 1.95
CA ILE A 278 -19.77 8.20 2.02
C ILE A 278 -20.44 8.24 3.41
N LEU A 279 -19.66 8.21 4.48
CA LEU A 279 -20.20 8.25 5.84
C LEU A 279 -20.83 9.59 6.19
N THR A 280 -20.26 10.71 5.73
CA THR A 280 -20.85 12.03 5.93
C THR A 280 -22.20 12.14 5.22
N ILE A 281 -22.29 11.67 3.97
CA ILE A 281 -23.55 11.62 3.19
C ILE A 281 -24.53 10.67 3.88
N PHE A 282 -24.11 9.47 4.28
CA PHE A 282 -24.96 8.50 4.99
C PHE A 282 -25.56 9.09 6.27
N PHE A 283 -24.73 9.69 7.13
CA PHE A 283 -25.21 10.32 8.35
C PHE A 283 -26.02 11.60 8.10
N TRP A 284 -25.77 12.30 7.01
CA TRP A 284 -26.57 13.46 6.61
C TRP A 284 -27.98 13.04 6.15
N ILE A 285 -28.09 12.04 5.27
CA ILE A 285 -29.36 11.55 4.75
C ILE A 285 -30.18 10.89 5.86
N THR A 286 -29.56 9.97 6.61
CA THR A 286 -30.24 9.13 7.60
C THR A 286 -30.59 9.91 8.88
N LEU A 287 -29.70 10.83 9.29
CA LEU A 287 -29.73 11.41 10.62
C LEU A 287 -29.70 12.94 10.62
N ARG A 288 -29.53 13.57 9.47
CA ARG A 288 -29.31 15.02 9.30
C ARG A 288 -28.14 15.57 10.15
N GLN A 289 -27.13 14.75 10.39
CA GLN A 289 -25.98 15.08 11.25
C GLN A 289 -24.65 14.67 10.58
N PRO A 290 -24.14 15.46 9.64
CA PRO A 290 -22.93 15.12 8.90
C PRO A 290 -21.66 15.04 9.78
N ALA A 291 -21.63 15.74 10.92
CA ALA A 291 -20.51 15.71 11.87
C ALA A 291 -20.18 14.29 12.41
N LEU A 292 -21.17 13.38 12.41
CA LEU A 292 -20.93 11.99 12.80
C LEU A 292 -20.02 11.23 11.82
N GLY A 293 -19.95 11.66 10.56
CA GLY A 293 -19.01 11.11 9.59
C GLY A 293 -17.54 11.31 10.01
N PHE A 294 -17.21 12.50 10.50
CA PHE A 294 -15.87 12.78 11.03
C PHE A 294 -15.55 11.97 12.28
N ILE A 295 -16.52 11.83 13.20
CA ILE A 295 -16.37 10.99 14.40
C ILE A 295 -16.17 9.51 14.01
N ALA A 296 -16.77 9.07 12.92
CA ALA A 296 -16.63 7.70 12.44
C ALA A 296 -15.27 7.41 11.78
N VAL A 297 -14.73 8.36 11.03
CA VAL A 297 -13.47 8.17 10.28
C VAL A 297 -12.23 8.46 11.13
N GLY A 298 -12.31 9.38 12.09
CA GLY A 298 -11.18 9.74 12.95
C GLY A 298 -10.46 8.52 13.57
N PRO A 299 -11.17 7.60 14.24
CA PRO A 299 -10.59 6.36 14.77
C PRO A 299 -9.87 5.50 13.74
N VAL A 300 -10.36 5.48 12.51
CA VAL A 300 -9.78 4.67 11.44
C VAL A 300 -8.39 5.17 11.06
N VAL A 301 -8.21 6.50 10.99
CA VAL A 301 -6.91 7.12 10.74
C VAL A 301 -5.92 6.78 11.86
N LEU A 302 -6.38 6.78 13.12
CA LEU A 302 -5.55 6.38 14.25
C LEU A 302 -5.10 4.92 14.14
N VAL A 303 -6.02 4.01 13.82
CA VAL A 303 -5.70 2.59 13.62
C VAL A 303 -4.64 2.41 12.52
N LEU A 304 -4.80 3.11 11.39
CA LEU A 304 -3.85 3.05 10.29
C LEU A 304 -2.44 3.47 10.74
N ILE A 305 -2.32 4.60 11.45
CA ILE A 305 -1.05 5.08 12.00
C ILE A 305 -0.45 4.03 12.96
N TRP A 306 -1.27 3.44 13.83
CA TRP A 306 -0.82 2.45 14.80
C TRP A 306 -0.32 1.17 14.13
N VAL A 307 -1.02 0.72 13.10
CA VAL A 307 -0.62 -0.48 12.32
C VAL A 307 0.70 -0.25 11.62
N LEU A 308 0.83 0.84 10.84
CA LEU A 308 2.06 1.16 10.12
C LEU A 308 3.25 1.37 11.08
N GLY A 309 3.01 2.06 12.21
CA GLY A 309 4.04 2.24 13.24
C GLY A 309 4.47 0.92 13.89
N THR A 310 3.54 0.01 14.12
CA THR A 310 3.85 -1.32 14.68
C THR A 310 4.57 -2.21 13.68
N MET A 311 4.21 -2.15 12.39
CA MET A 311 4.95 -2.84 11.33
C MET A 311 6.42 -2.41 11.33
N ALA A 312 6.70 -1.09 11.40
CA ALA A 312 8.05 -0.56 11.48
C ALA A 312 8.80 -1.04 12.75
N LEU A 313 8.14 -1.11 13.92
CA LEU A 313 8.73 -1.63 15.15
C LEU A 313 9.06 -3.11 15.11
N LEU A 314 8.23 -3.89 14.42
CA LEU A 314 8.41 -5.34 14.26
C LEU A 314 9.37 -5.70 13.11
N GLY A 315 9.85 -4.70 12.35
CA GLY A 315 10.66 -4.95 11.17
C GLY A 315 9.89 -5.65 10.04
N ILE A 316 8.56 -5.47 9.99
CA ILE A 316 7.72 -5.98 8.91
C ILE A 316 7.69 -4.92 7.82
N PRO A 317 8.30 -5.17 6.63
CA PRO A 317 8.33 -4.19 5.56
C PRO A 317 6.95 -3.99 4.93
N TYR A 318 6.79 -2.86 4.27
CA TYR A 318 5.62 -2.57 3.46
C TYR A 318 5.79 -3.24 2.08
N THR A 319 5.05 -4.32 1.87
CA THR A 319 5.08 -5.13 0.63
C THR A 319 3.73 -5.05 -0.09
N ILE A 320 3.64 -5.58 -1.30
CA ILE A 320 2.36 -5.68 -2.03
C ILE A 320 1.31 -6.43 -1.17
N VAL A 321 1.70 -7.50 -0.49
CA VAL A 321 0.78 -8.30 0.33
C VAL A 321 0.37 -7.55 1.59
N THR A 322 1.32 -6.91 2.29
CA THR A 322 1.01 -6.12 3.50
C THR A 322 0.27 -4.82 3.18
N SER A 323 0.36 -4.30 1.95
CA SER A 323 -0.40 -3.12 1.51
C SER A 323 -1.92 -3.32 1.54
N ILE A 324 -2.39 -4.56 1.32
CA ILE A 324 -3.80 -4.92 1.42
C ILE A 324 -4.35 -4.64 2.83
N ILE A 325 -3.49 -4.70 3.86
CA ILE A 325 -3.87 -4.46 5.25
C ILE A 325 -4.34 -3.02 5.47
N THR A 326 -3.81 -2.05 4.75
CA THR A 326 -4.25 -0.65 4.87
C THR A 326 -5.70 -0.49 4.43
N ALA A 327 -6.10 -1.10 3.33
CA ALA A 327 -7.48 -1.11 2.88
C ALA A 327 -8.39 -1.90 3.84
N LEU A 328 -7.91 -3.06 4.33
CA LEU A 328 -8.60 -3.88 5.31
C LEU A 328 -8.80 -3.13 6.64
N SER A 329 -7.78 -2.39 7.09
CA SER A 329 -7.81 -1.56 8.32
C SER A 329 -8.91 -0.50 8.25
N ILE A 330 -9.05 0.15 7.10
CA ILE A 330 -10.08 1.16 6.88
C ILE A 330 -11.46 0.51 6.94
N GLY A 331 -11.65 -0.61 6.24
CA GLY A 331 -12.94 -1.32 6.21
C GLY A 331 -13.40 -1.83 7.58
N ILE A 332 -12.55 -2.54 8.31
CA ILE A 332 -12.87 -3.09 9.63
C ILE A 332 -13.00 -1.98 10.68
N GLY A 333 -12.12 -0.95 10.62
CA GLY A 333 -12.16 0.17 11.55
C GLY A 333 -13.46 0.96 11.46
N VAL A 334 -13.96 1.20 10.25
CA VAL A 334 -15.25 1.86 10.01
C VAL A 334 -16.41 1.06 10.59
N ASP A 335 -16.43 -0.25 10.39
CA ASP A 335 -17.51 -1.13 10.84
C ASP A 335 -17.70 -1.07 12.37
N TYR A 336 -16.64 -1.25 13.14
CA TYR A 336 -16.71 -1.16 14.61
C TYR A 336 -17.16 0.21 15.07
N THR A 337 -16.67 1.27 14.44
CA THR A 337 -17.03 2.64 14.78
C THR A 337 -18.51 2.94 14.52
N ILE A 338 -19.05 2.50 13.39
CA ILE A 338 -20.47 2.66 13.04
C ILE A 338 -21.36 1.96 14.06
N HIS A 339 -21.02 0.74 14.47
CA HIS A 339 -21.79 -0.01 15.47
C HIS A 339 -21.83 0.71 16.81
N VAL A 340 -20.71 1.26 17.26
CA VAL A 340 -20.65 2.03 18.52
C VAL A 340 -21.48 3.31 18.42
N ILE A 341 -21.33 4.09 17.33
CA ILE A 341 -22.08 5.32 17.09
C ILE A 341 -23.58 5.06 17.05
N HIS A 342 -23.98 4.04 16.29
CA HIS A 342 -25.41 3.70 16.13
C HIS A 342 -26.03 3.33 17.49
N ARG A 343 -25.34 2.47 18.25
CA ARG A 343 -25.82 2.06 19.57
C ARG A 343 -25.86 3.21 20.56
N TYR A 344 -24.82 4.06 20.58
CA TYR A 344 -24.80 5.25 21.43
C TYR A 344 -26.00 6.14 21.16
N ARG A 345 -26.36 6.38 19.92
CA ARG A 345 -27.50 7.21 19.55
C ARG A 345 -28.83 6.58 19.94
N GLU A 346 -28.97 5.28 19.76
CA GLU A 346 -30.18 4.56 20.19
C GLU A 346 -30.38 4.73 21.69
N GLU A 347 -29.38 4.53 22.51
CA GLU A 347 -29.43 4.70 23.95
C GLU A 347 -29.60 6.19 24.36
N PHE A 348 -28.97 7.13 23.63
CA PHE A 348 -29.07 8.56 23.88
C PHE A 348 -30.50 9.08 23.69
N SER A 349 -31.23 8.53 22.72
CA SER A 349 -32.64 8.87 22.49
C SER A 349 -33.53 8.52 23.70
N ARG A 350 -33.13 7.53 24.51
CA ARG A 350 -33.88 7.02 25.67
C ARG A 350 -33.44 7.67 26.97
N LEU A 351 -32.13 7.78 27.20
CA LEU A 351 -31.57 8.14 28.51
C LEU A 351 -31.16 9.62 28.64
N ARG A 352 -30.81 10.27 27.52
CA ARG A 352 -30.39 11.69 27.46
C ARG A 352 -29.16 12.07 28.27
N THR A 353 -28.59 11.19 29.08
CA THR A 353 -27.44 11.45 29.93
C THR A 353 -26.19 10.87 29.23
N PRO A 354 -25.28 11.70 28.66
CA PRO A 354 -24.18 11.26 27.83
C PRO A 354 -23.29 10.19 28.48
N GLU A 355 -22.94 10.36 29.75
CA GLU A 355 -22.08 9.42 30.48
C GLU A 355 -22.73 8.05 30.66
N THR A 356 -24.00 8.00 31.09
CA THR A 356 -24.75 6.74 31.28
C THR A 356 -24.92 6.00 29.94
N VAL A 357 -25.16 6.75 28.89
CA VAL A 357 -25.28 6.20 27.52
C VAL A 357 -23.95 5.56 27.06
N ALA A 358 -22.82 6.23 27.31
CA ALA A 358 -21.50 5.68 26.96
C ALA A 358 -21.24 4.35 27.69
N VAL A 359 -21.49 4.30 28.99
CA VAL A 359 -21.33 3.08 29.80
C VAL A 359 -22.19 1.94 29.27
N ARG A 360 -23.47 2.21 29.00
CA ARG A 360 -24.40 1.19 28.51
C ARG A 360 -24.07 0.71 27.10
N THR A 361 -23.61 1.62 26.25
CA THR A 361 -23.13 1.28 24.90
C THR A 361 -21.94 0.32 24.97
N LEU A 362 -20.95 0.62 25.81
CA LEU A 362 -19.78 -0.23 25.99
C LEU A 362 -20.14 -1.59 26.62
N ALA A 363 -21.01 -1.63 27.61
CA ALA A 363 -21.43 -2.88 28.24
C ALA A 363 -22.14 -3.83 27.27
N THR A 364 -22.97 -3.29 26.36
CA THR A 364 -23.76 -4.11 25.43
C THR A 364 -23.03 -4.36 24.10
N THR A 365 -22.65 -3.30 23.39
CA THR A 365 -22.03 -3.40 22.07
C THR A 365 -20.55 -3.77 22.16
N GLY A 366 -19.83 -3.23 23.16
CA GLY A 366 -18.42 -3.55 23.34
C GLY A 366 -18.15 -5.04 23.55
N SER A 367 -19.00 -5.73 24.31
CA SER A 367 -18.88 -7.19 24.51
C SER A 367 -19.16 -7.99 23.24
N ALA A 368 -20.11 -7.57 22.41
CA ALA A 368 -20.41 -8.18 21.11
C ALA A 368 -19.27 -7.96 20.11
N LEU A 369 -18.74 -6.75 20.04
CA LEU A 369 -17.60 -6.40 19.18
C LEU A 369 -16.34 -7.15 19.61
N LEU A 370 -16.11 -7.35 20.90
CA LEU A 370 -14.99 -8.15 21.41
C LEU A 370 -15.07 -9.60 20.90
N GLY A 371 -16.25 -10.22 20.93
CA GLY A 371 -16.46 -11.56 20.41
C GLY A 371 -16.17 -11.66 18.92
N SER A 372 -16.64 -10.70 18.13
CA SER A 372 -16.37 -10.61 16.69
C SER A 372 -14.88 -10.38 16.41
N ALA A 373 -14.27 -9.42 17.11
CA ALA A 373 -12.85 -9.10 16.94
C ALA A 373 -11.95 -10.30 17.27
N LEU A 374 -12.21 -10.99 18.39
CA LEU A 374 -11.46 -12.18 18.77
C LEU A 374 -11.56 -13.29 17.73
N THR A 375 -12.77 -13.56 17.25
CA THR A 375 -12.97 -14.62 16.23
C THR A 375 -12.21 -14.31 14.95
N THR A 376 -12.29 -13.06 14.49
CA THR A 376 -11.62 -12.61 13.26
C THR A 376 -10.10 -12.55 13.44
N ALA A 377 -9.62 -11.99 14.55
CA ALA A 377 -8.19 -11.93 14.85
C ALA A 377 -7.57 -13.32 14.96
N LEU A 378 -8.24 -14.27 15.65
CA LEU A 378 -7.80 -15.66 15.72
C LEU A 378 -7.78 -16.32 14.33
N GLY A 379 -8.75 -16.01 13.46
CA GLY A 379 -8.76 -16.49 12.09
C GLY A 379 -7.51 -16.04 11.32
N PHE A 380 -7.14 -14.76 11.42
CA PHE A 380 -5.92 -14.25 10.79
C PHE A 380 -4.64 -14.76 11.46
N THR A 381 -4.66 -15.01 12.78
CA THR A 381 -3.51 -15.60 13.48
C THR A 381 -3.13 -16.97 12.93
N VAL A 382 -4.07 -17.74 12.34
CA VAL A 382 -3.73 -19.01 11.68
C VAL A 382 -2.73 -18.81 10.53
N LEU A 383 -2.77 -17.67 9.84
CA LEU A 383 -1.81 -17.38 8.76
C LEU A 383 -0.38 -17.18 9.26
N THR A 384 -0.17 -16.91 10.55
CA THR A 384 1.19 -16.79 11.14
C THR A 384 1.96 -18.12 11.12
N PHE A 385 1.27 -19.23 10.92
CA PHE A 385 1.88 -20.55 10.75
C PHE A 385 2.17 -20.91 9.28
N SER A 386 1.98 -19.95 8.36
CA SER A 386 2.30 -20.15 6.96
C SER A 386 3.81 -20.29 6.75
N PRO A 387 4.27 -21.22 5.90
CA PRO A 387 5.68 -21.31 5.51
C PRO A 387 6.11 -20.13 4.62
N LEU A 388 5.18 -19.38 4.06
CA LEU A 388 5.43 -18.21 3.23
C LEU A 388 5.52 -16.96 4.09
N LEU A 389 6.65 -16.24 4.03
CA LEU A 389 6.92 -15.04 4.83
C LEU A 389 5.83 -13.98 4.66
N SER A 390 5.42 -13.73 3.42
CA SER A 390 4.39 -12.72 3.10
C SER A 390 3.06 -13.01 3.77
N PHE A 391 2.62 -14.28 3.84
CA PHE A 391 1.38 -14.67 4.51
C PHE A 391 1.49 -14.65 6.03
N GLU A 392 2.65 -15.03 6.59
CA GLU A 392 2.94 -14.89 8.02
C GLU A 392 2.82 -13.42 8.45
N GLN A 393 3.52 -12.52 7.78
CA GLN A 393 3.50 -11.09 8.04
C GLN A 393 2.09 -10.49 7.87
N PHE A 394 1.37 -10.91 6.84
CA PHE A 394 -0.03 -10.52 6.62
C PHE A 394 -0.92 -10.97 7.77
N GLY A 395 -0.79 -12.21 8.24
CA GLY A 395 -1.56 -12.74 9.37
C GLY A 395 -1.33 -11.96 10.66
N ILE A 396 -0.06 -11.67 10.98
CA ILE A 396 0.33 -10.89 12.17
C ILE A 396 -0.28 -9.48 12.10
N THR A 397 -0.05 -8.78 11.00
CA THR A 397 -0.50 -7.40 10.85
C THR A 397 -2.01 -7.26 10.76
N ALA A 398 -2.71 -8.22 10.12
CA ALA A 398 -4.17 -8.25 10.09
C ALA A 398 -4.77 -8.50 11.49
N ALA A 399 -4.21 -9.44 12.27
CA ALA A 399 -4.66 -9.69 13.64
C ALA A 399 -4.46 -8.46 14.53
N ILE A 400 -3.31 -7.79 14.45
CA ILE A 400 -3.01 -6.55 15.16
C ILE A 400 -3.99 -5.45 14.76
N THR A 401 -4.28 -5.29 13.47
CA THR A 401 -5.24 -4.32 12.94
C THR A 401 -6.61 -4.46 13.58
N ILE A 402 -7.11 -5.69 13.69
CA ILE A 402 -8.43 -5.96 14.28
C ILE A 402 -8.44 -5.59 15.76
N VAL A 403 -7.38 -5.95 16.48
CA VAL A 403 -7.25 -5.61 17.91
C VAL A 403 -7.18 -4.10 18.10
N TYR A 404 -6.41 -3.38 17.29
CA TYR A 404 -6.33 -1.93 17.34
C TYR A 404 -7.65 -1.26 16.97
N SER A 405 -8.36 -1.76 15.95
CA SER A 405 -9.68 -1.26 15.55
C SER A 405 -10.68 -1.38 16.70
N LEU A 406 -10.67 -2.49 17.44
CA LEU A 406 -11.49 -2.66 18.62
C LEU A 406 -11.10 -1.69 19.76
N ILE A 407 -9.80 -1.60 20.08
CA ILE A 407 -9.27 -0.75 21.15
C ILE A 407 -9.60 0.73 20.87
N VAL A 408 -9.32 1.20 19.67
CA VAL A 408 -9.56 2.60 19.30
C VAL A 408 -11.04 2.91 19.26
N SER A 409 -11.89 2.00 18.75
CA SER A 409 -13.34 2.17 18.75
C SER A 409 -13.92 2.25 20.17
N ILE A 410 -13.36 1.53 21.14
CA ILE A 410 -13.79 1.57 22.55
C ILE A 410 -13.24 2.80 23.29
N LEU A 411 -12.00 3.22 23.01
CA LEU A 411 -11.34 4.30 23.75
C LEU A 411 -11.62 5.69 23.19
N VAL A 412 -11.89 5.82 21.90
CA VAL A 412 -12.03 7.11 21.20
C VAL A 412 -13.48 7.47 20.91
N VAL A 413 -14.27 6.51 20.42
CA VAL A 413 -15.65 6.82 19.98
C VAL A 413 -16.57 7.22 21.13
N PRO A 414 -16.64 6.52 22.28
CA PRO A 414 -17.54 6.92 23.36
C PRO A 414 -17.23 8.30 23.94
N PRO A 415 -15.97 8.70 24.22
CA PRO A 415 -15.66 10.08 24.63
C PRO A 415 -16.09 11.12 23.58
N ALA A 416 -15.82 10.88 22.30
CA ALA A 416 -16.24 11.76 21.22
C ALA A 416 -17.77 11.90 21.16
N MET A 417 -18.48 10.80 21.35
CA MET A 417 -19.94 10.80 21.40
C MET A 417 -20.52 11.44 22.68
N THR A 418 -19.81 11.40 23.81
CA THR A 418 -20.25 12.15 25.03
C THR A 418 -20.17 13.66 24.80
N VAL A 419 -19.10 14.14 24.15
CA VAL A 419 -18.97 15.54 23.76
C VAL A 419 -20.09 15.94 22.79
N TRP A 420 -20.34 15.10 21.76
CA TRP A 420 -21.44 15.31 20.84
C TRP A 420 -22.80 15.33 21.55
N GLY A 421 -23.07 14.41 22.48
CA GLY A 421 -24.31 14.36 23.27
C GLY A 421 -24.50 15.58 24.15
N ALA A 422 -23.43 16.06 24.80
CA ALA A 422 -23.44 17.30 25.57
C ALA A 422 -23.79 18.51 24.71
N TYR A 423 -23.17 18.60 23.51
CA TYR A 423 -23.49 19.65 22.53
C TYR A 423 -24.97 19.62 22.10
N GLN A 424 -25.52 18.44 21.83
CA GLN A 424 -26.94 18.28 21.49
C GLN A 424 -27.85 18.75 22.62
N ASN A 425 -27.52 18.44 23.87
CA ASN A 425 -28.30 18.89 25.00
C ASN A 425 -28.24 20.42 25.18
N MET A 426 -27.08 21.06 25.00
CA MET A 426 -26.95 22.53 25.03
C MET A 426 -27.78 23.17 23.93
N ARG A 427 -27.74 22.64 22.71
CA ARG A 427 -28.54 23.16 21.58
C ARG A 427 -30.04 23.05 21.84
N LEU A 428 -30.48 21.95 22.44
CA LEU A 428 -31.88 21.78 22.81
C LEU A 428 -32.31 22.80 23.88
N ARG A 429 -31.47 23.02 24.91
CA ARG A 429 -31.76 24.01 25.96
C ARG A 429 -31.88 25.43 25.38
N SER A 430 -30.95 25.85 24.55
CA SER A 430 -30.99 27.17 23.92
C SER A 430 -32.15 27.34 22.92
N MET A 431 -32.68 26.25 22.39
CA MET A 431 -33.87 26.29 21.54
C MET A 431 -35.13 26.42 22.37
N VAL A 432 -35.21 25.70 23.50
CA VAL A 432 -36.32 25.79 24.46
C VAL A 432 -36.36 27.18 25.11
N GLU A 433 -35.23 27.72 25.54
CA GLU A 433 -35.13 29.08 26.09
C GLU A 433 -35.67 30.12 25.11
N ARG A 434 -35.21 30.08 23.84
CA ARG A 434 -35.73 30.99 22.82
C ARG A 434 -37.24 30.85 22.58
N MET A 435 -37.75 29.63 22.61
CA MET A 435 -39.17 29.37 22.44
C MET A 435 -40.00 29.95 23.60
N TRP A 436 -39.45 29.93 24.84
CA TRP A 436 -40.10 30.57 26.01
C TRP A 436 -40.05 32.08 25.87
N ASP A 437 -38.94 32.68 25.49
CA ASP A 437 -38.80 34.11 25.25
C ASP A 437 -39.78 34.59 24.17
N ASP A 438 -39.89 33.87 23.05
CA ASP A 438 -40.85 34.18 21.98
C ASP A 438 -42.31 34.06 22.45
N LEU A 439 -42.60 33.08 23.31
CA LEU A 439 -43.93 32.90 23.89
C LEU A 439 -44.29 34.01 24.88
N ASP A 440 -43.35 34.40 25.72
CA ASP A 440 -43.55 35.50 26.69
C ASP A 440 -43.82 36.83 25.98
N VAL A 441 -43.06 37.12 24.90
CA VAL A 441 -43.27 38.30 24.02
C VAL A 441 -44.67 38.24 23.37
N ALA A 442 -45.09 37.06 22.86
CA ALA A 442 -46.41 36.90 22.23
C ALA A 442 -47.55 37.08 23.25
N ILE A 443 -47.38 36.61 24.49
CA ILE A 443 -48.36 36.79 25.60
C ILE A 443 -48.47 38.27 25.93
N GLU A 444 -47.33 38.97 26.10
CA GLU A 444 -47.30 40.39 26.43
C GLU A 444 -47.93 41.26 25.32
N ASP A 445 -47.72 40.90 24.06
CA ASP A 445 -48.31 41.59 22.90
C ASP A 445 -49.83 41.36 22.85
N THR A 446 -50.27 40.15 23.19
CA THR A 446 -51.71 39.80 23.29
C THR A 446 -52.40 40.59 24.43
N HIS A 447 -51.75 40.70 25.60
CA HIS A 447 -52.24 41.52 26.71
C HIS A 447 -52.35 43.01 26.36
N ARG A 448 -51.35 43.57 25.70
CA ARG A 448 -51.36 44.96 25.20
C ARG A 448 -52.50 45.25 24.23
N ARG A 449 -52.77 44.33 23.31
CA ARG A 449 -53.90 44.46 22.34
C ARG A 449 -55.25 44.40 23.03
N HIS A 450 -55.38 43.54 24.06
CA HIS A 450 -56.61 43.47 24.86
C HIS A 450 -56.85 44.74 25.65
N GLU A 451 -55.79 45.35 26.23
CA GLU A 451 -55.86 46.63 26.92
C GLU A 451 -56.17 47.84 26.00
N GLN A 452 -55.79 47.72 24.72
CA GLN A 452 -56.05 48.75 23.71
C GLN A 452 -57.41 48.60 23.01
N GLY A 453 -58.22 47.59 23.37
CA GLY A 453 -59.56 47.37 22.87
C GLY A 453 -59.63 46.92 21.39
N GLU A 454 -58.51 46.42 20.84
CA GLU A 454 -58.50 45.79 19.52
C GLU A 454 -59.00 44.33 19.64
N GLU A 455 -60.22 44.05 19.16
CA GLU A 455 -60.70 42.69 18.98
C GLU A 455 -59.86 41.97 17.88
N ALA A 456 -59.47 40.72 18.14
CA ALA A 456 -58.71 39.90 17.21
C ALA A 456 -59.52 39.68 15.92
N PRO A 457 -58.84 39.66 14.74
CA PRO A 457 -59.47 39.41 13.44
C PRO A 457 -59.99 37.99 13.31
#